data_4756c3cd33081a71054ecd61c79a1f61
#
_entry.id   4756c3cd33081a71054ecd61c79a1f61
#
_cell.length_a   1.000
_cell.length_b   1.000
_cell.length_c   1.000
_cell.angle_alpha   90.00
_cell.angle_beta   90.00
_cell.angle_gamma   90.00
#
_symmetry.space_group_name_H-M   'P 1'
#
loop_
_entity.id
_entity.type
_entity.pdbx_description
1 polymer ?
#
loop_
_entity_poly.entity_id
_entity_poly.type
_entity_poly.pdbx_seq_one_letter_code
_entity_poly.pdbx_strand_id
1 'polypeptide(L)'
;MGRREPSGRGGRPARRATGDPYGLAAARPFLAPLLSLGGLAIVGLLTMALLTGNLPFLSSRSPGGADNPGSGGGAPGRTPSPSAAPVVNPEVGIEGRLVYAKVGNLWLQEGTDSRRLTSTGRDSQPTWSADGAWIYFIETRTTTGRFAVAGVERRYDIHYPILTRIRPDGTAREALLSGLYKSGPAKRSTWFYFIRDPAVSPDGTELALVSDGPDPTTSNVVLQTLDVARHRLAKVGVPEQAPLGHQDPAWSPDGRYILYVKNGRAAARGLPTLWRYEVATKKNTALTGPGYTQPWYSADGRRIVATKTTSLGTDIVVLDARNGNELLRVTSDGQSWGGAWSPDGTQIVFLRLAGVTVDLSVATLERATGGGLAVKETEPLTEFSGLDAESRPAWWGPRPTLAPTASPAGSPTVAP
;
A
#
# COMPACT_ATOMS: atom_id res chain seq x y z
N MET A 1 -42.65 -69.44 -24.38
CA MET A 1 -43.58 -68.36 -24.79
C MET A 1 -43.64 -67.38 -23.65
N GLY A 2 -42.85 -66.33 -23.70
CA GLY A 2 -42.80 -65.30 -22.68
C GLY A 2 -42.52 -63.98 -23.33
N ARG A 3 -43.51 -63.10 -23.31
CA ARG A 3 -43.42 -61.72 -23.77
C ARG A 3 -42.59 -60.92 -22.79
N ARG A 4 -41.58 -60.22 -23.26
CA ARG A 4 -40.86 -59.15 -22.53
C ARG A 4 -41.47 -57.80 -22.90
N GLU A 5 -41.92 -57.06 -21.90
CA GLU A 5 -42.26 -55.63 -22.01
C GLU A 5 -41.02 -54.74 -21.96
N PRO A 6 -41.00 -53.58 -22.66
CA PRO A 6 -39.88 -52.65 -22.60
C PRO A 6 -40.04 -51.65 -21.45
N SER A 7 -38.97 -51.51 -20.67
CA SER A 7 -38.84 -50.57 -19.57
C SER A 7 -38.82 -49.09 -20.03
N GLY A 8 -39.70 -48.28 -19.42
CA GLY A 8 -39.79 -46.85 -19.63
C GLY A 8 -38.56 -46.11 -19.14
N ARG A 9 -38.00 -45.23 -19.95
CA ARG A 9 -37.00 -44.24 -19.58
C ARG A 9 -37.70 -43.10 -18.82
N GLY A 10 -37.43 -42.98 -17.52
CA GLY A 10 -37.78 -41.84 -16.74
C GLY A 10 -36.95 -40.61 -17.12
N GLY A 11 -37.57 -39.59 -17.73
CA GLY A 11 -36.96 -38.31 -18.00
C GLY A 11 -36.75 -37.54 -16.67
N ARG A 12 -35.50 -37.16 -16.44
CA ARG A 12 -35.18 -36.19 -15.36
C ARG A 12 -35.77 -34.82 -15.70
N PRO A 13 -36.40 -34.11 -14.80
CA PRO A 13 -36.83 -32.75 -15.06
C PRO A 13 -35.63 -31.83 -15.18
N ALA A 14 -35.61 -31.05 -16.25
CA ALA A 14 -34.64 -29.99 -16.44
C ALA A 14 -34.76 -28.96 -15.31
N ARG A 15 -33.68 -28.75 -14.55
CA ARG A 15 -33.57 -27.64 -13.63
C ARG A 15 -33.62 -26.36 -14.46
N ARG A 16 -34.67 -25.57 -14.29
CA ARG A 16 -34.74 -24.19 -14.75
C ARG A 16 -33.61 -23.44 -14.07
N ALA A 17 -32.64 -22.95 -14.87
CA ALA A 17 -31.70 -21.95 -14.43
C ALA A 17 -32.50 -20.68 -14.12
N THR A 18 -32.55 -20.30 -12.85
CA THR A 18 -33.01 -18.99 -12.43
C THR A 18 -31.95 -17.98 -12.89
N GLY A 19 -32.20 -17.36 -14.04
CA GLY A 19 -31.36 -16.28 -14.56
C GLY A 19 -31.39 -15.13 -13.56
N ASP A 20 -30.20 -14.61 -13.25
CA ASP A 20 -30.02 -13.35 -12.50
C ASP A 20 -30.66 -12.22 -13.32
N PRO A 21 -31.79 -11.61 -12.88
CA PRO A 21 -32.53 -10.63 -13.69
C PRO A 21 -31.81 -9.30 -13.87
N TYR A 22 -30.64 -9.10 -13.19
CA TYR A 22 -29.93 -7.83 -13.20
C TYR A 22 -28.53 -7.88 -13.83
N GLY A 23 -28.07 -9.04 -14.32
CA GLY A 23 -26.77 -9.15 -15.00
C GLY A 23 -25.54 -8.78 -14.17
N LEU A 24 -25.69 -8.68 -12.82
CA LEU A 24 -24.62 -8.23 -11.91
C LEU A 24 -23.50 -9.26 -11.72
N ALA A 25 -23.73 -10.50 -12.11
CA ALA A 25 -22.71 -11.55 -12.00
C ALA A 25 -21.48 -11.30 -12.88
N ALA A 26 -21.66 -10.66 -14.04
CA ALA A 26 -20.57 -10.29 -14.94
C ALA A 26 -19.82 -9.02 -14.53
N ALA A 27 -20.44 -8.15 -13.70
CA ALA A 27 -19.84 -6.92 -13.20
C ALA A 27 -19.05 -7.10 -11.89
N ARG A 28 -19.20 -8.26 -11.23
CA ARG A 28 -18.57 -8.53 -9.93
C ARG A 28 -17.06 -8.36 -9.87
N PRO A 29 -16.25 -8.72 -10.86
CA PRO A 29 -14.82 -8.50 -10.80
C PRO A 29 -14.40 -7.02 -10.85
N PHE A 30 -15.27 -6.11 -11.34
CA PHE A 30 -14.92 -4.70 -11.53
C PHE A 30 -15.32 -3.78 -10.38
N LEU A 31 -16.22 -4.23 -9.49
CA LEU A 31 -16.64 -3.43 -8.32
C LEU A 31 -15.83 -3.71 -7.07
N ALA A 32 -15.17 -4.86 -6.99
CA ALA A 32 -14.44 -5.29 -5.80
C ALA A 32 -13.23 -4.40 -5.41
N PRO A 33 -12.44 -3.84 -6.34
CA PRO A 33 -11.29 -3.00 -5.99
C PRO A 33 -11.65 -1.63 -5.40
N LEU A 34 -12.87 -1.13 -5.63
CA LEU A 34 -13.31 0.16 -5.10
C LEU A 34 -13.62 0.14 -3.60
N LEU A 35 -13.70 -1.05 -2.99
CA LEU A 35 -14.03 -1.24 -1.58
C LEU A 35 -12.84 -1.66 -0.70
N SER A 36 -11.62 -1.67 -1.22
CA SER A 36 -10.43 -1.85 -0.38
C SER A 36 -10.18 -0.61 0.49
N LEU A 37 -9.57 -0.76 1.62
CA LEU A 37 -9.36 0.17 2.76
C LEU A 37 -9.30 1.69 2.48
N GLY A 38 -8.95 2.14 1.28
CA GLY A 38 -9.21 3.52 0.82
C GLY A 38 -10.69 3.90 0.90
N GLY A 39 -11.61 2.94 0.71
CA GLY A 39 -13.04 3.14 0.88
C GLY A 39 -13.48 3.39 2.33
N LEU A 40 -12.81 2.79 3.32
CA LEU A 40 -13.16 3.01 4.75
C LEU A 40 -12.68 4.38 5.23
N ALA A 41 -11.52 4.85 4.79
CA ALA A 41 -11.08 6.23 5.05
C ALA A 41 -11.95 7.26 4.31
N ILE A 42 -12.34 6.97 3.05
CA ILE A 42 -13.24 7.81 2.26
C ILE A 42 -14.67 7.79 2.85
N VAL A 43 -15.18 6.66 3.33
CA VAL A 43 -16.48 6.58 4.01
C VAL A 43 -16.44 7.32 5.34
N GLY A 44 -15.34 7.26 6.10
CA GLY A 44 -15.14 8.06 7.31
C GLY A 44 -15.10 9.56 7.02
N LEU A 45 -14.38 9.99 5.97
CA LEU A 45 -14.32 11.37 5.52
C LEU A 45 -15.64 11.85 4.89
N LEU A 46 -16.35 11.01 4.14
CA LEU A 46 -17.68 11.32 3.59
C LEU A 46 -18.75 11.40 4.69
N THR A 47 -18.70 10.54 5.71
CA THR A 47 -19.63 10.62 6.86
C THR A 47 -19.34 11.88 7.68
N MET A 48 -18.09 12.25 7.85
CA MET A 48 -17.71 13.49 8.54
C MET A 48 -18.07 14.72 7.70
N ALA A 49 -17.90 14.69 6.36
CA ALA A 49 -18.31 15.76 5.46
C ALA A 49 -19.84 15.93 5.38
N LEU A 50 -20.61 14.85 5.44
CA LEU A 50 -22.08 14.88 5.56
C LEU A 50 -22.57 15.42 6.89
N LEU A 51 -21.86 15.16 7.99
CA LEU A 51 -22.17 15.69 9.31
C LEU A 51 -21.76 17.16 9.50
N THR A 52 -20.77 17.63 8.74
CA THR A 52 -20.26 19.02 8.80
C THR A 52 -20.76 19.92 7.68
N GLY A 53 -21.50 19.38 6.70
CA GLY A 53 -22.05 20.15 5.57
C GLY A 53 -21.02 20.65 4.55
N ASN A 54 -19.78 20.18 4.62
CA ASN A 54 -18.69 20.57 3.72
C ASN A 54 -18.31 19.41 2.78
N LEU A 55 -18.81 19.47 1.54
CA LEU A 55 -18.39 18.59 0.44
C LEU A 55 -17.35 19.32 -0.44
N PRO A 56 -16.07 18.92 -0.44
CA PRO A 56 -15.04 19.67 -1.17
C PRO A 56 -15.03 19.47 -2.70
N PHE A 57 -15.97 18.73 -3.30
CA PHE A 57 -15.95 18.37 -4.72
C PHE A 57 -17.12 18.85 -5.58
N LEU A 58 -18.01 19.72 -5.04
CA LEU A 58 -19.10 20.31 -5.83
C LEU A 58 -19.13 21.83 -5.66
N SER A 59 -18.10 22.53 -6.12
CA SER A 59 -18.20 23.96 -6.40
C SER A 59 -18.52 24.17 -7.88
N SER A 60 -19.80 24.27 -8.20
CA SER A 60 -20.26 24.90 -9.44
C SER A 60 -19.89 26.38 -9.38
N ARG A 61 -19.09 26.85 -10.31
CA ARG A 61 -18.87 28.27 -10.57
C ARG A 61 -20.20 28.96 -10.88
N SER A 62 -20.60 29.90 -10.05
CA SER A 62 -21.53 30.96 -10.43
C SER A 62 -20.75 32.28 -10.50
N PRO A 63 -20.96 33.10 -11.51
CA PRO A 63 -20.28 34.38 -11.64
C PRO A 63 -21.08 35.50 -10.98
N GLY A 64 -20.38 36.33 -10.21
CA GLY A 64 -20.74 37.72 -9.99
C GLY A 64 -21.58 38.06 -8.76
N GLY A 65 -21.06 38.92 -7.92
CA GLY A 65 -21.80 39.63 -6.88
C GLY A 65 -20.89 40.28 -5.82
N ALA A 66 -20.84 41.59 -5.88
CA ALA A 66 -20.17 42.64 -5.18
C ALA A 66 -19.92 42.53 -3.66
N ASP A 67 -18.87 43.23 -3.29
CA ASP A 67 -18.35 43.67 -2.01
C ASP A 67 -19.33 43.94 -0.85
N ASN A 68 -18.93 43.50 0.36
CA ASN A 68 -19.17 44.27 1.57
C ASN A 68 -18.07 44.00 2.64
N PRO A 69 -17.44 45.02 3.21
CA PRO A 69 -16.41 44.85 4.23
C PRO A 69 -17.01 44.94 5.66
N GLY A 70 -16.72 43.94 6.50
CA GLY A 70 -17.15 43.94 7.90
C GLY A 70 -16.35 43.00 8.78
N SER A 71 -15.30 43.50 9.37
CA SER A 71 -14.64 43.25 10.67
C SER A 71 -14.90 41.95 11.42
N GLY A 72 -13.81 41.18 11.67
CA GLY A 72 -13.74 40.12 12.67
C GLY A 72 -12.39 39.43 12.61
N GLY A 73 -11.38 39.89 13.39
CA GLY A 73 -10.04 39.34 13.42
C GLY A 73 -10.01 37.95 14.09
N GLY A 74 -10.00 36.90 13.28
CA GLY A 74 -9.51 35.60 13.64
C GLY A 74 -8.29 35.30 12.77
N ALA A 75 -7.19 34.83 13.35
CA ALA A 75 -6.01 34.49 12.61
C ALA A 75 -6.39 33.51 11.49
N PRO A 76 -6.00 33.74 10.22
CA PRO A 76 -6.34 32.86 9.13
C PRO A 76 -5.67 31.50 9.36
N GLY A 77 -6.49 30.47 9.49
CA GLY A 77 -5.99 29.07 9.48
C GLY A 77 -5.14 28.90 8.23
N ARG A 78 -3.86 28.60 8.41
CA ARG A 78 -2.94 28.32 7.30
C ARG A 78 -3.40 27.07 6.57
N THR A 79 -4.02 27.26 5.42
CA THR A 79 -4.27 26.14 4.49
C THR A 79 -2.94 25.79 3.82
N PRO A 80 -2.50 24.52 3.85
CA PRO A 80 -1.23 24.15 3.23
C PRO A 80 -1.25 24.46 1.74
N SER A 81 -0.24 25.19 1.27
CA SER A 81 -0.07 25.44 -0.16
C SER A 81 0.37 24.15 -0.87
N PRO A 82 -0.31 23.73 -1.95
CA PRO A 82 0.06 22.51 -2.67
C PRO A 82 1.51 22.48 -3.18
N SER A 83 2.06 23.64 -3.51
CA SER A 83 3.41 23.78 -4.08
C SER A 83 4.50 24.12 -3.05
N ALA A 84 4.13 24.47 -1.83
CA ALA A 84 5.10 24.79 -0.78
C ALA A 84 5.79 23.52 -0.26
N ALA A 85 7.09 23.64 0.05
CA ALA A 85 7.80 22.58 0.75
C ALA A 85 7.10 22.22 2.07
N PRO A 86 7.11 20.96 2.51
CA PRO A 86 6.71 20.60 3.85
C PRO A 86 7.52 21.39 4.88
N VAL A 87 6.85 21.82 5.95
CA VAL A 87 7.54 22.44 7.08
C VAL A 87 8.12 21.32 7.92
N VAL A 88 9.45 21.20 7.90
CA VAL A 88 10.19 20.17 8.65
C VAL A 88 10.60 20.75 10.00
N ASN A 89 10.38 19.98 11.05
CA ASN A 89 10.83 20.32 12.41
C ASN A 89 12.36 20.18 12.50
N PRO A 90 13.12 21.27 12.72
CA PRO A 90 14.58 21.20 12.74
C PRO A 90 15.16 20.50 13.97
N GLU A 91 14.35 20.28 15.00
CA GLU A 91 14.78 19.61 16.24
C GLU A 91 14.72 18.09 16.10
N VAL A 92 13.95 17.56 15.13
CA VAL A 92 13.83 16.13 14.89
C VAL A 92 14.90 15.67 13.91
N GLY A 93 15.96 15.08 14.44
CA GLY A 93 17.04 14.51 13.62
C GLY A 93 16.61 13.23 12.94
N ILE A 94 16.79 13.15 11.62
CA ILE A 94 16.69 11.90 10.85
C ILE A 94 18.03 11.63 10.18
N GLU A 95 18.46 10.35 10.24
CA GLU A 95 19.63 9.88 9.50
C GLU A 95 19.20 9.22 8.19
N GLY A 96 20.01 9.39 7.13
CA GLY A 96 19.71 8.85 5.82
C GLY A 96 18.76 9.72 5.01
N ARG A 97 17.94 9.08 4.15
CA ARG A 97 17.08 9.74 3.17
C ARG A 97 15.65 9.23 3.29
N LEU A 98 14.72 10.14 3.45
CA LEU A 98 13.29 9.85 3.55
C LEU A 98 12.57 10.37 2.30
N VAL A 99 11.80 9.50 1.64
CA VAL A 99 10.93 9.90 0.52
C VAL A 99 9.47 9.73 0.93
N TYR A 100 8.65 10.72 0.59
CA TYR A 100 7.21 10.73 0.85
C TYR A 100 6.45 11.49 -0.23
N ALA A 101 5.13 11.35 -0.28
CA ALA A 101 4.30 12.01 -1.28
C ALA A 101 3.49 13.17 -0.67
N LYS A 102 3.40 14.27 -1.42
CA LYS A 102 2.57 15.44 -1.12
C LYS A 102 1.93 15.96 -2.41
N VAL A 103 0.60 15.96 -2.44
CA VAL A 103 -0.23 16.42 -3.58
C VAL A 103 0.25 15.77 -4.88
N GLY A 104 0.42 14.44 -4.84
CA GLY A 104 0.84 13.64 -5.99
C GLY A 104 2.27 13.93 -6.47
N ASN A 105 3.13 14.49 -5.66
CA ASN A 105 4.55 14.68 -5.96
C ASN A 105 5.41 14.04 -4.89
N LEU A 106 6.51 13.44 -5.31
CA LEU A 106 7.49 12.89 -4.39
C LEU A 106 8.39 14.01 -3.87
N TRP A 107 8.66 13.96 -2.57
CA TRP A 107 9.59 14.82 -1.86
C TRP A 107 10.67 13.97 -1.21
N LEU A 108 11.89 14.43 -1.29
CA LEU A 108 13.05 13.81 -0.65
C LEU A 108 13.55 14.72 0.47
N GLN A 109 13.70 14.14 1.66
CA GLN A 109 14.26 14.79 2.83
C GLN A 109 15.57 14.16 3.22
N GLU A 110 16.58 15.00 3.47
CA GLU A 110 17.91 14.64 3.98
C GLU A 110 18.22 15.57 5.17
N GLY A 111 18.25 15.02 6.37
CA GLY A 111 18.27 15.82 7.59
C GLY A 111 17.05 16.74 7.67
N THR A 112 17.27 18.06 7.75
CA THR A 112 16.22 19.07 7.75
C THR A 112 15.85 19.60 6.38
N ASP A 113 16.62 19.28 5.35
CA ASP A 113 16.39 19.75 4.00
C ASP A 113 15.35 18.87 3.27
N SER A 114 14.31 19.52 2.76
CA SER A 114 13.28 18.85 1.98
C SER A 114 13.17 19.47 0.59
N ARG A 115 13.31 18.63 -0.45
CA ARG A 115 13.20 19.09 -1.83
C ARG A 115 12.19 18.24 -2.63
N ARG A 116 11.50 18.90 -3.54
CA ARG A 116 10.57 18.21 -4.44
C ARG A 116 11.36 17.44 -5.50
N LEU A 117 11.09 16.13 -5.61
CA LEU A 117 11.74 15.23 -6.55
C LEU A 117 10.99 15.14 -7.87
N THR A 118 9.64 15.18 -7.81
CA THR A 118 8.78 15.10 -9.00
C THR A 118 7.76 16.23 -9.03
N SER A 119 7.18 16.51 -10.21
CA SER A 119 6.25 17.63 -10.43
C SER A 119 5.02 17.26 -11.25
N THR A 120 4.67 15.97 -11.32
CA THR A 120 3.56 15.51 -12.16
C THR A 120 2.19 15.70 -11.50
N GLY A 121 2.15 15.81 -10.17
CA GLY A 121 0.92 15.80 -9.38
C GLY A 121 0.19 14.44 -9.39
N ARG A 122 0.90 13.33 -9.73
CA ARG A 122 0.31 12.00 -9.95
C ARG A 122 1.20 10.85 -9.50
N ASP A 123 2.21 11.12 -8.67
CA ASP A 123 3.20 10.16 -8.19
C ASP A 123 2.91 9.81 -6.72
N SER A 124 2.96 8.52 -6.37
CA SER A 124 2.63 8.00 -5.06
C SER A 124 3.37 6.69 -4.76
N GLN A 125 3.26 6.20 -3.53
CA GLN A 125 3.76 4.89 -3.08
C GLN A 125 5.26 4.68 -3.37
N PRO A 126 6.15 5.58 -2.92
CA PRO A 126 7.58 5.45 -3.14
C PRO A 126 8.17 4.28 -2.34
N THR A 127 9.18 3.63 -2.92
CA THR A 127 10.04 2.65 -2.25
C THR A 127 11.45 2.74 -2.79
N TRP A 128 12.47 2.46 -1.94
CA TRP A 128 13.86 2.50 -2.30
C TRP A 128 14.37 1.17 -2.87
N SER A 129 15.32 1.23 -3.80
CA SER A 129 16.21 0.10 -4.03
C SER A 129 17.11 -0.12 -2.81
N ALA A 130 17.56 -1.36 -2.61
CA ALA A 130 18.37 -1.72 -1.45
C ALA A 130 19.69 -0.93 -1.37
N ASP A 131 20.27 -0.60 -2.52
CA ASP A 131 21.50 0.21 -2.66
C ASP A 131 21.25 1.74 -2.60
N GLY A 132 19.98 2.18 -2.53
CA GLY A 132 19.59 3.59 -2.52
C GLY A 132 19.86 4.33 -3.84
N ALA A 133 20.14 3.61 -4.92
CA ALA A 133 20.40 4.21 -6.24
C ALA A 133 19.11 4.62 -6.96
N TRP A 134 17.98 3.99 -6.60
CA TRP A 134 16.70 4.22 -7.25
C TRP A 134 15.56 4.38 -6.25
N ILE A 135 14.58 5.20 -6.62
CA ILE A 135 13.26 5.30 -5.99
C ILE A 135 12.25 4.79 -7.01
N TYR A 136 11.53 3.73 -6.65
CA TYR A 136 10.41 3.19 -7.42
C TYR A 136 9.11 3.78 -6.88
N PHE A 137 8.14 4.02 -7.75
CA PHE A 137 6.87 4.64 -7.36
C PHE A 137 5.79 4.39 -8.42
N ILE A 138 4.55 4.70 -8.06
CA ILE A 138 3.42 4.61 -8.98
C ILE A 138 3.09 6.00 -9.51
N GLU A 139 3.17 6.16 -10.84
CA GLU A 139 2.66 7.32 -11.57
C GLU A 139 1.26 7.00 -12.11
N THR A 140 0.27 7.84 -11.88
CA THR A 140 -1.06 7.71 -12.49
C THR A 140 -1.13 8.53 -13.77
N ARG A 141 -1.47 7.90 -14.90
CA ARG A 141 -1.74 8.58 -16.18
C ARG A 141 -3.19 8.46 -16.57
N THR A 142 -3.64 9.39 -17.41
CA THR A 142 -5.00 9.42 -17.92
C THR A 142 -5.00 9.22 -19.43
N THR A 143 -5.94 8.43 -19.92
CA THR A 143 -6.24 8.27 -21.35
C THR A 143 -7.73 8.04 -21.54
N THR A 144 -8.22 8.22 -22.76
CA THR A 144 -9.59 7.84 -23.10
C THR A 144 -9.55 6.48 -23.81
N GLY A 145 -10.40 5.56 -23.39
CA GLY A 145 -10.51 4.25 -23.98
C GLY A 145 -11.96 3.82 -24.21
N ARG A 146 -12.13 2.64 -24.79
CA ARG A 146 -13.42 1.98 -24.99
C ARG A 146 -13.36 0.60 -24.37
N PHE A 147 -14.39 0.25 -23.63
CA PHE A 147 -14.50 -1.07 -23.04
C PHE A 147 -15.97 -1.49 -22.91
N ALA A 148 -16.24 -2.78 -23.14
CA ALA A 148 -17.58 -3.32 -22.97
C ALA A 148 -17.80 -3.77 -21.52
N VAL A 149 -18.80 -3.20 -20.87
CA VAL A 149 -19.29 -3.63 -19.56
C VAL A 149 -20.71 -4.14 -19.75
N ALA A 150 -20.95 -5.37 -19.32
CA ALA A 150 -22.24 -6.07 -19.50
C ALA A 150 -22.70 -6.08 -20.98
N GLY A 151 -21.76 -6.28 -21.92
CA GLY A 151 -22.04 -6.34 -23.37
C GLY A 151 -22.24 -4.99 -24.06
N VAL A 152 -22.20 -3.87 -23.32
CA VAL A 152 -22.35 -2.52 -23.88
C VAL A 152 -21.00 -1.83 -23.94
N GLU A 153 -20.51 -1.54 -25.15
CA GLU A 153 -19.29 -0.76 -25.34
C GLU A 153 -19.55 0.71 -25.05
N ARG A 154 -18.73 1.30 -24.18
CA ARG A 154 -18.78 2.71 -23.82
C ARG A 154 -17.38 3.33 -23.85
N ARG A 155 -17.33 4.64 -23.94
CA ARG A 155 -16.12 5.44 -23.82
C ARG A 155 -15.93 5.85 -22.36
N TYR A 156 -14.69 5.75 -21.85
CA TYR A 156 -14.32 6.07 -20.48
C TYR A 156 -13.05 6.92 -20.46
N ASP A 157 -12.94 7.81 -19.50
CA ASP A 157 -11.66 8.39 -19.11
C ASP A 157 -11.01 7.41 -18.12
N ILE A 158 -9.87 6.88 -18.51
CA ILE A 158 -9.19 5.80 -17.81
C ILE A 158 -7.98 6.38 -17.09
N HIS A 159 -7.95 6.24 -15.77
CA HIS A 159 -6.78 6.49 -14.94
C HIS A 159 -6.06 5.16 -14.73
N TYR A 160 -4.82 5.06 -15.19
CA TYR A 160 -4.06 3.81 -15.12
C TYR A 160 -2.69 4.01 -14.47
N PRO A 161 -2.24 3.05 -13.64
CA PRO A 161 -0.95 3.13 -12.97
C PRO A 161 0.20 2.81 -13.92
N ILE A 162 1.33 3.43 -13.68
CA ILE A 162 2.62 3.06 -14.27
C ILE A 162 3.61 2.92 -13.13
N LEU A 163 4.25 1.74 -13.02
CA LEU A 163 5.40 1.58 -12.18
C LEU A 163 6.58 2.29 -12.83
N THR A 164 7.12 3.25 -12.13
CA THR A 164 8.20 4.13 -12.60
C THR A 164 9.35 4.11 -11.59
N ARG A 165 10.57 4.32 -12.03
CA ARG A 165 11.72 4.59 -11.16
C ARG A 165 12.41 5.90 -11.55
N ILE A 166 13.10 6.48 -10.57
CA ILE A 166 13.88 7.72 -10.73
C ILE A 166 15.12 7.67 -9.82
N ARG A 167 16.19 8.34 -10.19
CA ARG A 167 17.33 8.53 -9.29
C ARG A 167 16.98 9.55 -8.19
N PRO A 168 17.63 9.45 -7.01
CA PRO A 168 17.42 10.41 -5.93
C PRO A 168 17.71 11.86 -6.29
N ASP A 169 18.57 12.11 -7.29
CA ASP A 169 18.85 13.45 -7.82
C ASP A 169 17.75 13.99 -8.76
N GLY A 170 16.71 13.19 -9.05
CA GLY A 170 15.62 13.55 -9.97
C GLY A 170 15.88 13.22 -11.42
N THR A 171 17.00 12.59 -11.74
CA THR A 171 17.37 12.20 -13.11
C THR A 171 16.93 10.77 -13.45
N ALA A 172 17.11 10.36 -14.71
CA ALA A 172 16.90 8.99 -15.22
C ALA A 172 15.50 8.41 -14.89
N ARG A 173 14.44 9.21 -15.04
CA ARG A 173 13.05 8.72 -14.91
C ARG A 173 12.75 7.69 -15.99
N GLU A 174 12.31 6.49 -15.56
CA GLU A 174 12.05 5.35 -16.44
C GLU A 174 10.76 4.64 -16.04
N ALA A 175 9.88 4.37 -17.02
CA ALA A 175 8.68 3.58 -16.86
C ALA A 175 9.00 2.08 -17.07
N LEU A 176 8.71 1.25 -16.07
CA LEU A 176 9.01 -0.18 -16.09
C LEU A 176 7.82 -1.03 -16.50
N LEU A 177 6.63 -0.67 -16.04
CA LEU A 177 5.41 -1.44 -16.28
C LEU A 177 4.22 -0.50 -16.39
N SER A 178 3.44 -0.64 -17.48
CA SER A 178 2.22 0.13 -17.67
C SER A 178 1.00 -0.74 -17.37
N GLY A 179 0.09 -0.26 -16.53
CA GLY A 179 -1.20 -0.87 -16.24
C GLY A 179 -2.26 -0.67 -17.33
N LEU A 180 -1.90 -0.15 -18.49
CA LEU A 180 -2.85 0.02 -19.59
C LEU A 180 -3.12 -1.32 -20.27
N TYR A 181 -4.38 -1.79 -20.19
CA TYR A 181 -4.85 -3.02 -20.79
C TYR A 181 -5.47 -2.78 -22.16
N LYS A 182 -5.07 -3.58 -23.14
CA LYS A 182 -5.63 -3.56 -24.49
C LYS A 182 -6.02 -4.96 -24.93
N SER A 183 -7.25 -5.14 -25.37
CA SER A 183 -7.80 -6.42 -25.80
C SER A 183 -8.68 -6.32 -27.04
N GLY A 184 -9.19 -7.48 -27.50
CA GLY A 184 -10.10 -7.59 -28.62
C GLY A 184 -9.43 -7.43 -30.01
N PRO A 185 -10.21 -7.53 -31.09
CA PRO A 185 -9.74 -7.37 -32.45
C PRO A 185 -9.05 -6.02 -32.65
N ALA A 186 -7.82 -6.05 -33.18
CA ALA A 186 -6.98 -4.87 -33.38
C ALA A 186 -6.71 -4.05 -32.10
N LYS A 187 -6.80 -4.70 -30.91
CA LYS A 187 -6.59 -4.06 -29.58
C LYS A 187 -7.44 -2.79 -29.38
N ARG A 188 -8.68 -2.81 -29.86
CA ARG A 188 -9.59 -1.67 -29.80
C ARG A 188 -10.17 -1.42 -28.41
N SER A 189 -10.36 -2.50 -27.61
CA SER A 189 -10.80 -2.35 -26.22
C SER A 189 -9.64 -1.88 -25.36
N THR A 190 -9.83 -0.80 -24.63
CA THR A 190 -8.81 -0.22 -23.74
C THR A 190 -9.38 -0.08 -22.35
N TRP A 191 -8.70 -0.67 -21.38
CA TRP A 191 -9.00 -0.61 -19.95
C TRP A 191 -7.69 -0.49 -19.16
N PHE A 192 -7.73 -0.77 -17.85
CA PHE A 192 -6.55 -0.77 -17.01
C PHE A 192 -6.53 -1.99 -16.10
N TYR A 193 -5.36 -2.30 -15.58
CA TYR A 193 -5.17 -3.19 -14.45
C TYR A 193 -4.37 -2.48 -13.35
N PHE A 194 -4.54 -2.96 -12.13
CA PHE A 194 -3.89 -2.38 -10.96
C PHE A 194 -2.41 -2.73 -10.91
N ILE A 195 -1.60 -1.77 -10.50
CA ILE A 195 -0.20 -1.93 -10.07
C ILE A 195 -0.10 -1.09 -8.81
N ARG A 196 0.14 -1.70 -7.65
CA ARG A 196 0.12 -1.01 -6.36
C ARG A 196 1.19 -1.58 -5.43
N ASP A 197 1.57 -0.77 -4.44
CA ASP A 197 2.36 -1.13 -3.28
C ASP A 197 3.70 -1.82 -3.65
N PRO A 198 4.55 -1.20 -4.50
CA PRO A 198 5.80 -1.82 -4.92
C PRO A 198 6.76 -1.98 -3.72
N ALA A 199 7.43 -3.13 -3.65
CA ALA A 199 8.47 -3.43 -2.67
C ALA A 199 9.64 -4.12 -3.37
N VAL A 200 10.84 -3.54 -3.30
CA VAL A 200 12.04 -4.03 -4.00
C VAL A 200 12.66 -5.19 -3.22
N SER A 201 13.08 -6.25 -3.91
CA SER A 201 13.85 -7.34 -3.33
C SER A 201 15.23 -6.86 -2.85
N PRO A 202 15.83 -7.50 -1.82
CA PRO A 202 17.13 -7.06 -1.29
C PRO A 202 18.29 -7.07 -2.30
N ASP A 203 18.21 -7.91 -3.32
CA ASP A 203 19.17 -8.00 -4.42
C ASP A 203 18.85 -7.05 -5.59
N GLY A 204 17.70 -6.36 -5.53
CA GLY A 204 17.26 -5.41 -6.56
C GLY A 204 16.78 -6.04 -7.87
N THR A 205 16.69 -7.36 -7.96
CA THR A 205 16.34 -8.06 -9.21
C THR A 205 14.83 -8.16 -9.44
N GLU A 206 14.04 -8.13 -8.38
CA GLU A 206 12.58 -8.23 -8.43
C GLU A 206 11.89 -7.14 -7.61
N LEU A 207 10.66 -6.83 -7.99
CA LEU A 207 9.70 -6.13 -7.13
C LEU A 207 8.53 -7.05 -6.80
N ALA A 208 8.16 -7.12 -5.53
CA ALA A 208 6.84 -7.58 -5.14
C ALA A 208 5.85 -6.43 -5.28
N LEU A 209 4.68 -6.71 -5.79
CA LEU A 209 3.59 -5.74 -5.96
C LEU A 209 2.24 -6.48 -5.98
N VAL A 210 1.14 -5.74 -5.93
CA VAL A 210 -0.19 -6.33 -6.11
C VAL A 210 -0.81 -5.85 -7.41
N SER A 211 -1.36 -6.81 -8.18
CA SER A 211 -1.88 -6.56 -9.51
C SER A 211 -2.91 -7.60 -9.90
N ASP A 212 -3.88 -7.24 -10.72
CA ASP A 212 -4.76 -8.14 -11.48
C ASP A 212 -4.31 -8.29 -12.94
N GLY A 213 -3.13 -7.74 -13.26
CA GLY A 213 -2.53 -7.85 -14.60
C GLY A 213 -1.96 -9.25 -14.91
N PRO A 214 -1.63 -9.50 -16.17
CA PRO A 214 -1.82 -8.61 -17.32
C PRO A 214 -3.24 -8.60 -17.89
N ASP A 215 -4.14 -9.44 -17.39
CA ASP A 215 -5.55 -9.52 -17.83
C ASP A 215 -6.51 -9.34 -16.64
N PRO A 216 -7.04 -8.12 -16.43
CA PRO A 216 -7.92 -7.82 -15.31
C PRO A 216 -9.32 -8.46 -15.43
N THR A 217 -9.64 -9.06 -16.58
CA THR A 217 -10.94 -9.71 -16.79
C THR A 217 -11.00 -11.11 -16.20
N THR A 218 -9.84 -11.72 -15.95
CA THR A 218 -9.72 -13.12 -15.48
C THR A 218 -8.93 -13.26 -14.19
N SER A 219 -8.47 -12.15 -13.60
CA SER A 219 -7.58 -12.14 -12.43
C SER A 219 -8.15 -11.28 -11.30
N ASN A 220 -7.77 -11.63 -10.06
CA ASN A 220 -7.96 -10.75 -8.90
C ASN A 220 -6.70 -9.93 -8.65
N VAL A 221 -6.81 -8.86 -7.84
CA VAL A 221 -5.65 -8.10 -7.37
C VAL A 221 -4.90 -8.92 -6.33
N VAL A 222 -3.82 -9.55 -6.76
CA VAL A 222 -3.05 -10.51 -5.95
C VAL A 222 -1.56 -10.19 -5.95
N LEU A 223 -0.84 -10.80 -5.03
CA LEU A 223 0.61 -10.72 -4.96
C LEU A 223 1.23 -11.25 -6.25
N GLN A 224 2.07 -10.44 -6.87
CA GLN A 224 2.86 -10.76 -8.05
C GLN A 224 4.30 -10.29 -7.84
N THR A 225 5.24 -10.83 -8.61
CA THR A 225 6.59 -10.28 -8.73
C THR A 225 6.81 -9.73 -10.14
N LEU A 226 7.62 -8.70 -10.24
CA LEU A 226 8.12 -8.12 -11.49
C LEU A 226 9.62 -8.33 -11.58
N ASP A 227 10.08 -9.03 -12.61
CA ASP A 227 11.50 -9.05 -12.99
C ASP A 227 11.90 -7.66 -13.52
N VAL A 228 12.80 -6.99 -12.81
CA VAL A 228 13.19 -5.59 -13.10
C VAL A 228 13.88 -5.45 -14.46
N ALA A 229 14.70 -6.42 -14.83
CA ALA A 229 15.46 -6.37 -16.08
C ALA A 229 14.61 -6.72 -17.31
N ARG A 230 13.64 -7.64 -17.14
CA ARG A 230 12.78 -8.12 -18.23
C ARG A 230 11.43 -7.44 -18.29
N HIS A 231 11.09 -6.64 -17.29
CA HIS A 231 9.77 -5.99 -17.14
C HIS A 231 8.60 -6.99 -17.20
N ARG A 232 8.79 -8.18 -16.63
CA ARG A 232 7.84 -9.30 -16.73
C ARG A 232 7.19 -9.59 -15.39
N LEU A 233 5.87 -9.48 -15.34
CA LEU A 233 5.03 -9.90 -14.22
C LEU A 233 4.95 -11.43 -14.14
N ALA A 234 4.97 -11.95 -12.92
CA ALA A 234 4.70 -13.33 -12.58
C ALA A 234 3.82 -13.42 -11.34
N LYS A 235 2.77 -14.24 -11.39
CA LYS A 235 1.95 -14.52 -10.21
C LYS A 235 2.75 -15.32 -9.20
N VAL A 236 2.73 -14.90 -7.96
CA VAL A 236 3.20 -15.70 -6.83
C VAL A 236 2.10 -16.70 -6.46
N GLY A 237 2.47 -17.96 -6.25
CA GLY A 237 1.51 -19.05 -5.99
C GLY A 237 0.91 -18.96 -4.57
N VAL A 238 0.27 -17.83 -4.25
CA VAL A 238 -0.42 -17.61 -2.97
C VAL A 238 -1.92 -17.83 -3.14
N PRO A 239 -2.62 -18.31 -2.08
CA PRO A 239 -4.07 -18.52 -2.16
C PRO A 239 -4.80 -17.23 -2.45
N GLU A 240 -5.46 -17.15 -3.59
CA GLU A 240 -6.32 -16.04 -3.95
C GLU A 240 -7.60 -16.07 -3.12
N GLN A 241 -8.08 -14.89 -2.75
CA GLN A 241 -9.36 -14.74 -2.08
C GLN A 241 -10.16 -13.59 -2.70
N ALA A 242 -11.01 -13.95 -3.67
CA ALA A 242 -11.96 -13.00 -4.22
C ALA A 242 -13.00 -12.56 -3.17
N PRO A 243 -13.48 -11.31 -3.22
CA PRO A 243 -13.15 -10.25 -4.19
C PRO A 243 -12.03 -9.30 -3.73
N LEU A 244 -11.47 -9.48 -2.53
CA LEU A 244 -10.67 -8.45 -1.86
C LEU A 244 -9.16 -8.55 -2.14
N GLY A 245 -8.66 -9.71 -2.55
CA GLY A 245 -7.27 -9.90 -2.94
C GLY A 245 -6.24 -9.66 -1.84
N HIS A 246 -5.08 -9.16 -2.27
CA HIS A 246 -3.93 -8.88 -1.42
C HIS A 246 -3.54 -7.39 -1.47
N GLN A 247 -2.66 -6.96 -0.55
CA GLN A 247 -2.06 -5.61 -0.53
C GLN A 247 -0.77 -5.59 0.29
N ASP A 248 -0.05 -4.48 0.25
CA ASP A 248 1.11 -4.13 1.08
C ASP A 248 2.21 -5.21 1.14
N PRO A 249 2.77 -5.68 0.02
CA PRO A 249 3.87 -6.62 0.08
C PRO A 249 5.13 -5.97 0.68
N ALA A 250 5.95 -6.77 1.38
CA ALA A 250 7.24 -6.34 1.90
C ALA A 250 8.24 -7.50 1.91
N TRP A 251 9.42 -7.32 1.33
CA TRP A 251 10.49 -8.31 1.36
C TRP A 251 11.19 -8.35 2.70
N SER A 252 11.56 -9.54 3.16
CA SER A 252 12.53 -9.68 4.25
C SER A 252 13.92 -9.25 3.77
N PRO A 253 14.76 -8.67 4.67
CA PRO A 253 16.10 -8.20 4.28
C PRO A 253 17.04 -9.28 3.75
N ASP A 254 16.77 -10.55 4.06
CA ASP A 254 17.51 -11.72 3.59
C ASP A 254 16.96 -12.33 2.30
N GLY A 255 15.86 -11.77 1.76
CA GLY A 255 15.21 -12.24 0.53
C GLY A 255 14.44 -13.57 0.66
N ARG A 256 14.38 -14.16 1.86
CA ARG A 256 13.71 -15.46 2.06
C ARG A 256 12.20 -15.38 2.05
N TYR A 257 11.64 -14.24 2.46
CA TYR A 257 10.22 -14.09 2.66
C TYR A 257 9.65 -12.85 1.99
N ILE A 258 8.40 -12.95 1.56
CA ILE A 258 7.56 -11.80 1.24
C ILE A 258 6.40 -11.80 2.23
N LEU A 259 6.27 -10.74 3.03
CA LEU A 259 5.03 -10.44 3.74
C LEU A 259 4.00 -9.91 2.74
N TYR A 260 2.75 -10.19 3.00
CA TYR A 260 1.63 -9.57 2.29
C TYR A 260 0.40 -9.55 3.17
N VAL A 261 -0.47 -8.62 2.92
CA VAL A 261 -1.78 -8.54 3.56
C VAL A 261 -2.77 -9.34 2.74
N LYS A 262 -3.45 -10.28 3.39
CA LYS A 262 -4.58 -10.98 2.82
C LYS A 262 -5.86 -10.38 3.37
N ASN A 263 -6.68 -9.83 2.49
CA ASN A 263 -7.94 -9.23 2.87
C ASN A 263 -8.95 -10.29 3.32
N GLY A 264 -9.81 -9.91 4.25
CA GLY A 264 -10.84 -10.80 4.78
C GLY A 264 -11.88 -11.19 3.72
N ARG A 265 -12.64 -12.26 4.01
CA ARG A 265 -13.58 -12.87 3.05
C ARG A 265 -14.77 -11.97 2.71
N ALA A 266 -15.11 -11.02 3.58
CA ALA A 266 -16.18 -10.05 3.36
C ALA A 266 -15.67 -8.68 3.80
N ALA A 267 -15.65 -7.70 2.91
CA ALA A 267 -15.21 -6.33 3.16
C ALA A 267 -15.80 -5.73 4.45
N ALA A 268 -17.03 -6.13 4.83
CA ALA A 268 -17.71 -5.65 6.02
C ALA A 268 -17.52 -6.52 7.28
N ARG A 269 -16.88 -7.68 7.20
CA ARG A 269 -16.82 -8.64 8.32
C ARG A 269 -15.46 -9.29 8.56
N GLY A 270 -14.48 -9.08 7.69
CA GLY A 270 -13.17 -9.70 7.82
C GLY A 270 -12.09 -8.65 7.82
N LEU A 271 -11.44 -8.44 8.97
CA LEU A 271 -10.26 -7.61 9.04
C LEU A 271 -9.09 -8.30 8.30
N PRO A 272 -8.19 -7.53 7.66
CA PRO A 272 -7.02 -8.06 6.98
C PRO A 272 -6.06 -8.76 7.94
N THR A 273 -5.32 -9.74 7.42
CA THR A 273 -4.31 -10.52 8.15
C THR A 273 -2.98 -10.47 7.44
N LEU A 274 -1.88 -10.45 8.19
CA LEU A 274 -0.55 -10.59 7.62
C LEU A 274 -0.24 -12.07 7.36
N TRP A 275 0.23 -12.34 6.15
CA TRP A 275 0.71 -13.62 5.70
C TRP A 275 2.18 -13.51 5.27
N ARG A 276 2.86 -14.63 5.34
CA ARG A 276 4.24 -14.76 4.93
C ARG A 276 4.38 -15.85 3.88
N TYR A 277 4.93 -15.48 2.73
CA TYR A 277 5.29 -16.39 1.66
C TYR A 277 6.79 -16.67 1.73
N GLU A 278 7.19 -17.94 1.83
CA GLU A 278 8.57 -18.38 1.75
C GLU A 278 8.94 -18.66 0.30
N VAL A 279 9.90 -17.87 -0.23
CA VAL A 279 10.22 -17.86 -1.67
C VAL A 279 10.73 -19.22 -2.15
N ALA A 280 11.66 -19.84 -1.40
CA ALA A 280 12.28 -21.12 -1.80
C ALA A 280 11.31 -22.30 -1.76
N THR A 281 10.49 -22.40 -0.72
CA THR A 281 9.56 -23.55 -0.54
C THR A 281 8.16 -23.28 -1.08
N LYS A 282 7.86 -22.05 -1.48
CA LYS A 282 6.53 -21.57 -1.92
C LYS A 282 5.45 -21.75 -0.83
N LYS A 283 5.85 -21.86 0.43
CA LYS A 283 4.94 -22.08 1.56
C LYS A 283 4.32 -20.75 1.99
N ASN A 284 3.01 -20.78 2.20
CA ASN A 284 2.25 -19.66 2.76
C ASN A 284 1.87 -19.95 4.22
N THR A 285 2.09 -18.98 5.11
CA THR A 285 1.80 -19.09 6.53
C THR A 285 1.15 -17.81 7.02
N ALA A 286 0.03 -17.92 7.73
CA ALA A 286 -0.53 -16.79 8.46
C ALA A 286 0.45 -16.38 9.57
N LEU A 287 0.77 -15.11 9.65
CA LEU A 287 1.71 -14.57 10.64
C LEU A 287 0.98 -13.96 11.84
N THR A 288 -0.14 -13.26 11.59
CA THR A 288 -0.92 -12.60 12.65
C THR A 288 -2.37 -13.07 12.67
N GLY A 289 -3.10 -12.71 13.73
CA GLY A 289 -4.54 -12.60 13.70
C GLY A 289 -5.00 -11.44 12.81
N PRO A 290 -6.32 -11.14 12.79
CA PRO A 290 -6.89 -10.07 11.94
C PRO A 290 -6.57 -8.67 12.49
N GLY A 291 -6.63 -7.67 11.59
CA GLY A 291 -6.52 -6.25 11.93
C GLY A 291 -5.16 -5.62 11.67
N TYR A 292 -4.30 -6.22 10.86
CA TYR A 292 -2.99 -5.70 10.56
C TYR A 292 -2.82 -5.45 9.06
N THR A 293 -2.20 -4.30 8.73
CA THR A 293 -1.88 -3.85 7.35
C THR A 293 -0.51 -3.17 7.32
N GLN A 294 -0.03 -2.83 6.11
CA GLN A 294 1.17 -2.04 5.86
C GLN A 294 2.43 -2.54 6.61
N PRO A 295 2.75 -3.84 6.55
CA PRO A 295 3.92 -4.37 7.22
C PRO A 295 5.21 -3.88 6.57
N TRP A 296 6.27 -3.70 7.38
CA TRP A 296 7.61 -3.45 6.89
C TRP A 296 8.66 -4.02 7.82
N TYR A 297 9.62 -4.76 7.29
CA TYR A 297 10.69 -5.32 8.10
C TYR A 297 11.68 -4.26 8.59
N SER A 298 12.19 -4.44 9.82
CA SER A 298 13.41 -3.77 10.27
C SER A 298 14.61 -4.25 9.45
N ALA A 299 15.69 -3.44 9.39
CA ALA A 299 16.88 -3.77 8.61
C ALA A 299 17.55 -5.08 9.03
N ASP A 300 17.44 -5.47 10.32
CA ASP A 300 17.96 -6.73 10.87
C ASP A 300 17.02 -7.93 10.64
N GLY A 301 15.83 -7.71 10.06
CA GLY A 301 14.83 -8.75 9.77
C GLY A 301 14.14 -9.35 11.00
N ARG A 302 14.41 -8.85 12.20
CA ARG A 302 13.88 -9.42 13.45
C ARG A 302 12.52 -8.89 13.84
N ARG A 303 12.17 -7.69 13.35
CA ARG A 303 10.94 -6.98 13.70
C ARG A 303 10.16 -6.57 12.45
N ILE A 304 8.89 -6.34 12.64
CA ILE A 304 8.00 -5.79 11.62
C ILE A 304 7.29 -4.61 12.25
N VAL A 305 7.35 -3.43 11.62
CA VAL A 305 6.40 -2.35 11.92
C VAL A 305 5.14 -2.61 11.09
N ALA A 306 3.97 -2.42 11.68
CA ALA A 306 2.70 -2.59 11.01
C ALA A 306 1.67 -1.57 11.52
N THR A 307 0.65 -1.33 10.71
CA THR A 307 -0.55 -0.59 11.09
C THR A 307 -1.57 -1.57 11.65
N LYS A 308 -2.07 -1.31 12.86
CA LYS A 308 -3.08 -2.12 13.55
C LYS A 308 -4.40 -1.38 13.62
N THR A 309 -5.48 -2.02 13.18
CA THR A 309 -6.84 -1.52 13.36
C THR A 309 -7.27 -1.68 14.82
N THR A 310 -7.79 -0.62 15.41
CA THR A 310 -8.30 -0.56 16.78
C THR A 310 -9.72 -0.02 16.81
N SER A 311 -10.34 0.06 17.97
CA SER A 311 -11.67 0.67 18.13
C SER A 311 -11.68 2.18 17.89
N LEU A 312 -10.53 2.83 17.99
CA LEU A 312 -10.37 4.29 17.78
C LEU A 312 -9.92 4.65 16.37
N GLY A 313 -9.51 3.67 15.56
CA GLY A 313 -8.96 3.88 14.22
C GLY A 313 -7.74 3.00 13.98
N THR A 314 -6.57 3.58 13.69
CA THR A 314 -5.35 2.82 13.40
C THR A 314 -4.16 3.29 14.23
N ASP A 315 -3.36 2.35 14.67
CA ASP A 315 -2.14 2.60 15.47
C ASP A 315 -0.93 1.90 14.85
N ILE A 316 0.26 2.44 15.12
CA ILE A 316 1.53 1.81 14.78
C ILE A 316 1.92 0.80 15.86
N VAL A 317 2.28 -0.41 15.44
CA VAL A 317 2.77 -1.48 16.30
C VAL A 317 4.05 -2.09 15.77
N VAL A 318 4.84 -2.68 16.66
CA VAL A 318 6.01 -3.50 16.32
C VAL A 318 5.72 -4.97 16.67
N LEU A 319 5.97 -5.86 15.72
CA LEU A 319 5.75 -7.29 15.83
C LEU A 319 7.09 -8.04 15.79
N ASP A 320 7.16 -9.21 16.44
CA ASP A 320 8.23 -10.19 16.23
C ASP A 320 8.08 -10.82 14.83
N ALA A 321 9.10 -10.72 14.00
CA ALA A 321 9.06 -11.20 12.62
C ALA A 321 8.95 -12.73 12.50
N ARG A 322 9.26 -13.51 13.55
CA ARG A 322 9.20 -14.97 13.53
C ARG A 322 7.79 -15.50 13.73
N ASN A 323 7.05 -14.90 14.65
CA ASN A 323 5.76 -15.43 15.13
C ASN A 323 4.59 -14.44 15.07
N GLY A 324 4.83 -13.16 14.71
CA GLY A 324 3.81 -12.13 14.58
C GLY A 324 3.27 -11.59 15.91
N ASN A 325 3.88 -11.94 17.04
CA ASN A 325 3.48 -11.41 18.35
C ASN A 325 3.80 -9.91 18.44
N GLU A 326 2.88 -9.14 19.02
CA GLU A 326 3.08 -7.74 19.29
C GLU A 326 4.13 -7.54 20.39
N LEU A 327 5.21 -6.84 20.06
CA LEU A 327 6.30 -6.50 20.97
C LEU A 327 6.12 -5.12 21.60
N LEU A 328 5.53 -4.18 20.84
CA LEU A 328 5.34 -2.81 21.26
C LEU A 328 4.16 -2.18 20.50
N ARG A 329 3.33 -1.44 21.22
CA ARG A 329 2.42 -0.46 20.64
C ARG A 329 3.10 0.89 20.64
N VAL A 330 3.39 1.44 19.44
CA VAL A 330 4.11 2.71 19.28
C VAL A 330 3.18 3.90 19.48
N THR A 331 1.94 3.81 18.94
CA THR A 331 0.90 4.84 19.12
C THR A 331 -0.38 4.24 19.68
N SER A 332 -1.24 5.08 20.26
CA SER A 332 -2.53 4.67 20.85
C SER A 332 -3.64 5.68 20.64
N ASP A 333 -3.47 6.57 19.66
CA ASP A 333 -4.39 7.68 19.38
C ASP A 333 -5.43 7.36 18.29
N GLY A 334 -5.29 6.22 17.62
CA GLY A 334 -6.17 5.82 16.51
C GLY A 334 -5.99 6.64 15.23
N GLN A 335 -4.93 7.45 15.14
CA GLN A 335 -4.71 8.41 14.05
C GLN A 335 -3.39 8.21 13.30
N SER A 336 -2.76 7.03 13.44
CA SER A 336 -1.41 6.77 12.95
C SER A 336 -1.38 5.53 12.06
N TRP A 337 -0.65 5.59 10.91
CA TRP A 337 -0.51 4.48 9.96
C TRP A 337 0.76 4.61 9.10
N GLY A 338 1.06 3.58 8.30
CA GLY A 338 2.10 3.63 7.25
C GLY A 338 3.51 3.75 7.81
N GLY A 339 3.85 2.99 8.86
CA GLY A 339 5.16 3.05 9.49
C GLY A 339 6.30 2.56 8.59
N ALA A 340 7.48 3.21 8.69
CA ALA A 340 8.74 2.78 8.10
C ALA A 340 9.89 2.92 9.11
N TRP A 341 10.78 1.93 9.14
CA TRP A 341 11.95 1.92 10.02
C TRP A 341 13.03 2.87 9.53
N SER A 342 13.74 3.50 10.48
CA SER A 342 15.05 4.09 10.20
C SER A 342 16.06 3.01 9.81
N PRO A 343 17.11 3.35 9.05
CA PRO A 343 18.12 2.39 8.61
C PRO A 343 18.82 1.64 9.73
N ASP A 344 19.01 2.28 10.89
CA ASP A 344 19.61 1.71 12.09
C ASP A 344 18.63 0.95 13.00
N GLY A 345 17.30 1.07 12.74
CA GLY A 345 16.25 0.42 13.51
C GLY A 345 15.96 1.04 14.88
N THR A 346 16.40 2.28 15.11
CA THR A 346 16.16 3.01 16.37
C THR A 346 14.95 3.93 16.32
N GLN A 347 14.47 4.27 15.12
CA GLN A 347 13.32 5.15 14.91
C GLN A 347 12.29 4.52 13.97
N ILE A 348 11.06 4.99 14.08
CA ILE A 348 9.96 4.69 13.15
C ILE A 348 9.34 6.01 12.72
N VAL A 349 9.34 6.29 11.40
CA VAL A 349 8.55 7.36 10.81
C VAL A 349 7.18 6.80 10.41
N PHE A 350 6.12 7.60 10.55
CA PHE A 350 4.77 7.19 10.19
C PHE A 350 3.90 8.42 9.83
N LEU A 351 2.82 8.17 9.09
CA LEU A 351 1.79 9.15 8.82
C LEU A 351 0.87 9.28 10.03
N ARG A 352 0.49 10.53 10.34
CA ARG A 352 -0.43 10.84 11.43
C ARG A 352 -1.43 11.93 10.99
N LEU A 353 -2.69 11.75 11.35
CA LEU A 353 -3.68 12.81 11.22
C LEU A 353 -3.49 13.82 12.35
N ALA A 354 -2.94 15.00 12.01
CA ALA A 354 -2.71 16.09 12.93
C ALA A 354 -3.75 17.21 12.70
N GLY A 355 -4.83 17.18 13.47
CA GLY A 355 -5.98 18.05 13.26
C GLY A 355 -6.69 17.76 11.94
N VAL A 356 -6.46 18.59 10.91
CA VAL A 356 -7.09 18.44 9.57
C VAL A 356 -6.11 18.08 8.48
N THR A 357 -4.83 17.91 8.80
CA THR A 357 -3.76 17.60 7.85
C THR A 357 -3.11 16.25 8.18
N VAL A 358 -2.59 15.60 7.16
CA VAL A 358 -1.73 14.42 7.32
C VAL A 358 -0.29 14.92 7.35
N ASP A 359 0.43 14.49 8.38
CA ASP A 359 1.82 14.87 8.61
C ASP A 359 2.66 13.66 8.98
N LEU A 360 3.99 13.78 8.95
CA LEU A 360 4.91 12.77 9.44
C LEU A 360 5.19 12.99 10.92
N SER A 361 5.23 11.90 11.67
CA SER A 361 5.77 11.83 13.02
C SER A 361 6.87 10.80 13.10
N VAL A 362 7.81 10.97 14.03
CA VAL A 362 8.90 10.03 14.32
C VAL A 362 8.78 9.58 15.77
N ALA A 363 8.78 8.26 15.97
CA ALA A 363 8.94 7.66 17.28
C ALA A 363 10.36 7.16 17.44
N THR A 364 11.07 7.64 18.45
CA THR A 364 12.39 7.15 18.87
C THR A 364 12.21 6.02 19.87
N LEU A 365 12.89 4.90 19.63
CA LEU A 365 12.80 3.67 20.43
C LEU A 365 14.01 3.51 21.33
N GLU A 366 13.78 2.93 22.49
CA GLU A 366 14.83 2.57 23.43
C GLU A 366 14.65 1.16 24.00
N ARG A 367 15.67 0.67 24.67
CA ARG A 367 15.55 -0.57 25.43
C ARG A 367 14.92 -0.27 26.79
N ALA A 368 13.77 -0.88 27.09
CA ALA A 368 13.13 -0.75 28.39
C ALA A 368 13.99 -1.37 29.50
N THR A 369 13.84 -0.88 30.73
CA THR A 369 14.54 -1.35 31.91
C THR A 369 14.37 -2.86 32.17
N GLY A 370 13.28 -3.47 31.69
CA GLY A 370 13.01 -4.92 31.75
C GLY A 370 13.52 -5.73 30.56
N GLY A 371 14.27 -5.10 29.61
CA GLY A 371 14.85 -5.79 28.43
C GLY A 371 13.96 -5.82 27.19
N GLY A 372 12.77 -5.27 27.23
CA GLY A 372 11.87 -5.11 26.07
C GLY A 372 12.19 -3.87 25.24
N LEU A 373 11.29 -3.55 24.29
CA LEU A 373 11.32 -2.33 23.49
C LEU A 373 10.33 -1.32 24.09
N ALA A 374 10.70 -0.05 24.14
CA ALA A 374 9.85 1.04 24.58
C ALA A 374 9.94 2.23 23.60
N VAL A 375 8.92 3.06 23.59
CA VAL A 375 8.97 4.38 22.95
C VAL A 375 9.58 5.34 23.94
N LYS A 376 10.69 5.97 23.56
CA LYS A 376 11.33 7.03 24.34
C LYS A 376 10.56 8.34 24.18
N GLU A 377 10.28 8.72 22.94
CA GLU A 377 9.59 9.94 22.58
C GLU A 377 8.92 9.81 21.21
N THR A 378 7.92 10.64 20.94
CA THR A 378 7.27 10.77 19.63
C THR A 378 7.10 12.24 19.31
N GLU A 379 7.64 12.67 18.17
CA GLU A 379 7.69 14.06 17.76
C GLU A 379 7.13 14.25 16.36
N PRO A 380 6.47 15.37 16.06
CA PRO A 380 6.10 15.73 14.70
C PRO A 380 7.36 16.04 13.89
N LEU A 381 7.56 15.32 12.76
CA LEU A 381 8.63 15.61 11.81
C LEU A 381 8.22 16.69 10.83
N THR A 382 6.94 16.70 10.43
CA THR A 382 6.37 17.76 9.58
C THR A 382 5.13 18.34 10.23
N GLU A 383 4.82 19.61 9.88
CA GLU A 383 3.63 20.31 10.41
C GLU A 383 2.85 20.98 9.28
N PHE A 384 1.53 20.87 9.33
CA PHE A 384 0.60 21.46 8.36
C PHE A 384 0.97 21.17 6.90
N SER A 385 1.57 20.03 6.63
CA SER A 385 2.14 19.72 5.32
C SER A 385 1.10 19.21 4.34
N GLY A 386 0.06 18.51 4.80
CA GLY A 386 -0.98 17.95 3.93
C GLY A 386 -0.42 16.88 3.00
N LEU A 387 0.19 15.85 3.60
CA LEU A 387 0.79 14.73 2.87
C LEU A 387 -0.29 13.78 2.33
N ASP A 388 0.08 12.98 1.35
CA ASP A 388 -0.82 12.03 0.71
C ASP A 388 -1.04 10.80 1.63
N ALA A 389 -2.23 10.69 2.22
CA ALA A 389 -2.58 9.68 3.22
C ALA A 389 -2.44 8.23 2.74
N GLU A 390 -2.57 7.99 1.42
CA GLU A 390 -2.49 6.66 0.82
C GLU A 390 -1.06 6.26 0.43
N SER A 391 -0.08 7.16 0.67
CA SER A 391 1.29 6.97 0.23
C SER A 391 2.24 6.88 1.41
N ARG A 392 2.51 5.65 1.87
CA ARG A 392 3.46 5.40 2.95
C ARG A 392 4.82 6.00 2.62
N PRO A 393 5.50 6.65 3.60
CA PRO A 393 6.89 7.09 3.46
C PRO A 393 7.84 5.89 3.33
N ALA A 394 8.98 6.09 2.69
CA ALA A 394 10.04 5.09 2.61
C ALA A 394 11.37 5.69 3.05
N TRP A 395 12.02 5.04 4.01
CA TRP A 395 13.26 5.50 4.63
C TRP A 395 14.43 4.61 4.19
N TRP A 396 15.49 5.22 3.73
CA TRP A 396 16.71 4.55 3.30
C TRP A 396 17.94 5.19 3.94
N GLY A 397 18.93 4.36 4.23
CA GLY A 397 20.28 4.76 4.62
C GLY A 397 21.24 3.59 4.56
N PRO A 398 22.54 3.85 4.69
CA PRO A 398 23.55 2.79 4.79
C PRO A 398 23.18 1.86 5.95
N ARG A 399 23.07 0.58 5.68
CA ARG A 399 22.81 -0.39 6.75
C ARG A 399 24.03 -0.43 7.67
N PRO A 400 23.84 -0.43 9.00
CA PRO A 400 24.93 -0.72 9.90
C PRO A 400 25.55 -2.06 9.51
N THR A 401 26.87 -2.11 9.36
CA THR A 401 27.56 -3.37 9.11
C THR A 401 27.37 -4.23 10.34
N LEU A 402 26.49 -5.23 10.27
CA LEU A 402 26.35 -6.20 11.33
C LEU A 402 27.71 -6.88 11.46
N ALA A 403 28.36 -6.73 12.62
CA ALA A 403 29.55 -7.50 12.93
C ALA A 403 29.23 -8.99 12.70
N PRO A 404 30.09 -9.76 12.00
CA PRO A 404 29.83 -11.16 11.75
C PRO A 404 29.56 -11.85 13.10
N THR A 405 28.40 -12.47 13.23
CA THR A 405 28.05 -13.26 14.40
C THR A 405 29.13 -14.33 14.50
N ALA A 406 29.94 -14.28 15.57
CA ALA A 406 30.97 -15.26 15.81
C ALA A 406 30.34 -16.66 15.75
N SER A 407 30.82 -17.48 14.84
CA SER A 407 30.43 -18.90 14.76
C SER A 407 30.62 -19.49 16.14
N PRO A 408 29.67 -20.24 16.70
CA PRO A 408 29.92 -20.90 17.99
C PRO A 408 31.19 -21.76 17.85
N ALA A 409 32.16 -21.46 18.67
CA ALA A 409 33.41 -22.20 18.75
C ALA A 409 33.10 -23.70 18.87
N GLY A 410 33.64 -24.48 17.94
CA GLY A 410 33.42 -25.93 17.92
C GLY A 410 33.73 -26.54 19.28
N SER A 411 32.82 -27.39 19.76
CA SER A 411 33.02 -28.18 20.97
C SER A 411 34.36 -28.92 20.89
N PRO A 412 35.16 -28.96 21.95
CA PRO A 412 36.41 -29.71 21.94
C PRO A 412 36.11 -31.19 21.74
N THR A 413 36.69 -31.76 20.69
CA THR A 413 36.69 -33.20 20.46
C THR A 413 37.42 -33.87 21.60
N VAL A 414 36.72 -34.66 22.42
CA VAL A 414 37.34 -35.57 23.37
C VAL A 414 37.91 -36.72 22.56
N ALA A 415 39.23 -36.84 22.52
CA ALA A 415 39.92 -38.00 21.96
C ALA A 415 39.82 -39.20 22.90
N PRO A 416 39.86 -40.45 22.36
CA PRO A 416 39.65 -41.67 23.11
C PRO A 416 40.73 -42.01 24.12
#